data_848dcceab40a7e4f2c9424a0c4c93046
#
_entry.id   848dcceab40a7e4f2c9424a0c4c93046
#
_cell.length_a   1.000
_cell.length_b   1.000
_cell.length_c   1.000
_cell.angle_alpha   90.00
_cell.angle_beta   90.00
_cell.angle_gamma   90.00
#
_symmetry.space_group_name_H-M   'P 1'
#
loop_
_entity.id
_entity.type
_entity.pdbx_description
1 polymer ?
#
loop_
_entity_poly.entity_id
_entity_poly.type
_entity_poly.pdbx_seq_one_letter_code
_entity_poly.pdbx_strand_id
1 'polypeptide(L)'
;MATCRTPWRGGHRTLLVLLALLVPLAAHLEAQPKPTVAVPPLAVHRAVLPNGLTVVTLEDHSLPIINLQVWYHVGSKDERPGRTGFAHLFEHLMFKGSAHIGPEEHSRMIEQMGGVDNAYTNDDVTVFWETFPSRYLERVLWMEADRMGSLRVTQENFVTEREVVKEERRLRIDNPPYGRVIEDLYAAAFTVHPYHHITIGSLEDLNRATLEDVREFYRTYYRPNNATLVIVGDFDTAQAVAWARTYFGGIPASPTPIPRVSVKEPPQAAERRLTRSYSNTPLPAIIEGYHVPPRFAPDSYPLELLANILSAGESSRLYQELVYRQRIAVQTFGEGNFTEDPNLFFVGAILNAGVSLERGEQALESVLDGVRRTPVSAREMEKAKNQMLARFILSRLTVQQRADALGEAAVIGHNPELVNQELPRYLGLDATALQTAAQKYLRADNATILLVTPPAEKPPGR
;
A
#
# COMPACT_ATOMS: atom_id res chain seq x y z
N MET A 1 -8.34 36.60 83.45
CA MET A 1 -9.50 37.12 84.20
C MET A 1 -10.74 36.59 83.61
N ALA A 2 -11.52 35.91 84.42
CA ALA A 2 -12.98 35.68 84.44
C ALA A 2 -13.58 34.97 83.20
N THR A 3 -13.80 33.68 83.26
CA THR A 3 -14.98 32.96 83.81
C THR A 3 -16.30 33.38 83.27
N CYS A 4 -16.99 32.50 82.55
CA CYS A 4 -18.34 32.07 83.01
C CYS A 4 -18.76 30.78 82.28
N ARG A 5 -19.05 29.77 83.09
CA ARG A 5 -19.80 28.55 82.83
C ARG A 5 -21.29 28.87 82.76
N THR A 6 -22.07 28.13 81.93
CA THR A 6 -23.01 27.13 82.46
C THR A 6 -23.91 26.59 81.34
N PRO A 7 -24.58 25.49 81.58
CA PRO A 7 -24.91 24.49 80.56
C PRO A 7 -26.43 24.47 80.27
N TRP A 8 -26.84 23.72 79.31
CA TRP A 8 -28.13 23.02 79.38
C TRP A 8 -28.40 22.02 78.23
N ARG A 9 -28.69 20.93 78.62
CA ARG A 9 -29.64 19.82 78.42
C ARG A 9 -30.58 19.92 77.18
N GLY A 10 -30.64 18.81 76.54
CA GLY A 10 -31.91 18.13 76.22
C GLY A 10 -32.45 18.27 74.83
N GLY A 11 -32.58 17.13 74.15
CA GLY A 11 -33.43 17.04 72.97
C GLY A 11 -33.07 15.92 72.00
N HIS A 12 -33.08 14.66 72.49
CA HIS A 12 -33.23 13.54 71.59
C HIS A 12 -34.61 13.59 70.93
N ARG A 13 -34.64 13.71 69.62
CA ARG A 13 -35.71 13.28 68.70
C ARG A 13 -35.69 14.14 67.45
N THR A 14 -34.87 13.78 66.46
CA THR A 14 -35.12 13.99 65.04
C THR A 14 -33.87 13.59 64.21
N LEU A 15 -33.56 12.32 64.23
CA LEU A 15 -32.48 11.79 63.43
C LEU A 15 -32.89 10.41 62.83
N LEU A 16 -34.04 10.39 62.15
CA LEU A 16 -34.52 9.13 61.54
C LEU A 16 -35.45 9.34 60.32
N VAL A 17 -35.32 10.46 59.59
CA VAL A 17 -36.10 10.68 58.35
C VAL A 17 -35.23 11.17 57.15
N LEU A 18 -33.92 11.15 57.24
CA LEU A 18 -33.05 11.63 56.13
C LEU A 18 -32.18 10.55 55.51
N LEU A 19 -32.54 9.25 55.73
CA LEU A 19 -31.76 8.12 55.13
C LEU A 19 -32.55 7.31 54.08
N ALA A 20 -33.68 7.83 53.56
CA ALA A 20 -34.52 7.12 52.60
C ALA A 20 -34.64 7.79 51.21
N LEU A 21 -33.78 8.76 50.88
CA LEU A 21 -33.81 9.45 49.57
C LEU A 21 -32.47 9.46 48.80
N LEU A 22 -31.59 8.51 49.12
CA LEU A 22 -30.28 8.36 48.40
C LEU A 22 -30.13 7.01 47.70
N VAL A 23 -31.20 6.49 47.10
CA VAL A 23 -31.14 5.37 46.11
C VAL A 23 -32.37 5.54 45.21
N PRO A 24 -32.27 5.46 43.86
CA PRO A 24 -31.11 5.26 42.96
C PRO A 24 -31.02 6.34 41.87
N LEU A 25 -29.96 7.07 41.83
CA LEU A 25 -29.57 7.82 40.61
C LEU A 25 -28.42 7.08 39.91
N ALA A 26 -28.37 5.78 40.06
CA ALA A 26 -27.47 4.88 39.31
C ALA A 26 -28.24 4.13 38.24
N ALA A 27 -29.09 4.83 37.51
CA ALA A 27 -29.84 4.22 36.43
C ALA A 27 -29.66 5.08 35.17
N HIS A 28 -29.05 4.44 34.20
CA HIS A 28 -29.05 4.85 32.78
C HIS A 28 -28.13 6.01 32.42
N LEU A 29 -26.81 5.82 32.56
CA LEU A 29 -25.95 6.20 31.45
C LEU A 29 -26.21 5.16 30.33
N GLU A 30 -27.32 5.31 29.64
CA GLU A 30 -27.44 4.74 28.30
C GLU A 30 -26.25 5.31 27.51
N ALA A 31 -25.34 4.41 27.12
CA ALA A 31 -24.23 4.78 26.26
C ALA A 31 -24.85 5.46 25.04
N GLN A 32 -24.66 6.77 24.94
CA GLN A 32 -25.13 7.50 23.76
C GLN A 32 -24.57 6.75 22.55
N PRO A 33 -25.38 6.44 21.53
CA PRO A 33 -24.88 5.81 20.33
C PRO A 33 -23.71 6.65 19.82
N LYS A 34 -22.56 6.04 19.69
CA LYS A 34 -21.38 6.72 19.13
C LYS A 34 -21.80 7.33 17.79
N PRO A 35 -21.50 8.59 17.53
CA PRO A 35 -21.83 9.20 16.24
C PRO A 35 -21.20 8.33 15.14
N THR A 36 -22.04 7.75 14.31
CA THR A 36 -21.58 7.07 13.09
C THR A 36 -21.04 8.14 12.17
N VAL A 37 -19.72 8.12 11.94
CA VAL A 37 -19.10 9.00 10.96
C VAL A 37 -19.60 8.55 9.58
N ALA A 38 -20.49 9.33 9.00
CA ALA A 38 -20.92 9.12 7.62
C ALA A 38 -19.90 9.78 6.69
N VAL A 39 -19.24 8.97 5.86
CA VAL A 39 -18.38 9.45 4.76
C VAL A 39 -19.27 9.52 3.52
N PRO A 40 -19.49 10.72 2.92
CA PRO A 40 -20.29 10.84 1.71
C PRO A 40 -19.63 10.03 0.56
N PRO A 41 -20.45 9.37 -0.29
CA PRO A 41 -19.92 8.70 -1.46
C PRO A 41 -19.32 9.70 -2.44
N LEU A 42 -18.27 9.31 -3.13
CA LEU A 42 -17.66 10.07 -4.21
C LEU A 42 -18.54 9.95 -5.47
N ALA A 43 -18.84 11.08 -6.13
CA ALA A 43 -19.60 11.12 -7.38
C ALA A 43 -18.69 10.81 -8.57
N VAL A 44 -18.39 9.53 -8.78
CA VAL A 44 -17.48 9.07 -9.81
C VAL A 44 -18.17 9.08 -11.18
N HIS A 45 -17.51 9.61 -12.19
CA HIS A 45 -17.94 9.51 -13.58
C HIS A 45 -16.91 8.70 -14.38
N ARG A 46 -17.39 7.83 -15.28
CA ARG A 46 -16.54 6.99 -16.15
C ARG A 46 -16.95 7.14 -17.62
N ALA A 47 -15.98 7.40 -18.48
CA ALA A 47 -16.13 7.37 -19.93
C ALA A 47 -15.06 6.48 -20.55
N VAL A 48 -15.31 5.94 -21.74
CA VAL A 48 -14.33 5.19 -22.53
C VAL A 48 -14.25 5.82 -23.92
N LEU A 49 -13.06 6.17 -24.36
CA LEU A 49 -12.83 6.74 -25.69
C LEU A 49 -12.83 5.62 -26.77
N PRO A 50 -13.06 5.97 -28.05
CA PRO A 50 -13.08 4.96 -29.14
C PRO A 50 -11.78 4.14 -29.28
N ASN A 51 -10.64 4.68 -28.86
CA ASN A 51 -9.35 3.99 -28.86
C ASN A 51 -9.10 3.15 -27.60
N GLY A 52 -10.10 3.00 -26.73
CA GLY A 52 -10.04 2.17 -25.53
C GLY A 52 -9.53 2.86 -24.27
N LEU A 53 -9.08 4.14 -24.33
CA LEU A 53 -8.68 4.88 -23.13
C LEU A 53 -9.89 5.05 -22.20
N THR A 54 -9.76 4.58 -20.95
CA THR A 54 -10.73 4.84 -19.91
C THR A 54 -10.43 6.18 -19.25
N VAL A 55 -11.47 7.00 -19.07
CA VAL A 55 -11.39 8.30 -18.37
C VAL A 55 -12.27 8.22 -17.14
N VAL A 56 -11.70 8.42 -15.95
CA VAL A 56 -12.39 8.44 -14.66
C VAL A 56 -12.26 9.83 -14.08
N THR A 57 -13.36 10.47 -13.72
CA THR A 57 -13.36 11.84 -13.20
C THR A 57 -14.11 11.95 -11.88
N LEU A 58 -13.64 12.87 -11.03
CA LEU A 58 -14.27 13.27 -9.77
C LEU A 58 -14.13 14.79 -9.62
N GLU A 59 -15.22 15.53 -9.78
CA GLU A 59 -15.24 16.98 -9.58
C GLU A 59 -15.18 17.33 -8.09
N ASP A 60 -14.32 18.28 -7.76
CA ASP A 60 -14.21 18.88 -6.44
C ASP A 60 -13.78 20.34 -6.55
N HIS A 61 -14.73 21.24 -6.43
CA HIS A 61 -14.54 22.70 -6.55
C HIS A 61 -14.10 23.37 -5.24
N SER A 62 -13.67 22.61 -4.24
CA SER A 62 -13.24 23.16 -2.95
C SER A 62 -11.95 23.99 -3.03
N LEU A 63 -11.05 23.64 -3.94
CA LEU A 63 -9.79 24.35 -4.22
C LEU A 63 -9.54 24.39 -5.73
N PRO A 64 -8.93 25.46 -6.27
CA PRO A 64 -8.68 25.61 -7.70
C PRO A 64 -7.45 24.80 -8.17
N ILE A 65 -7.41 23.52 -7.83
CA ILE A 65 -6.34 22.57 -8.17
C ILE A 65 -6.91 21.28 -8.74
N ILE A 66 -6.11 20.60 -9.54
CA ILE A 66 -6.41 19.29 -10.13
C ILE A 66 -5.23 18.36 -9.85
N ASN A 67 -5.52 17.10 -9.57
CA ASN A 67 -4.61 16.00 -9.76
C ASN A 67 -5.05 15.19 -10.98
N LEU A 68 -4.14 15.01 -11.93
CA LEU A 68 -4.30 14.20 -13.10
C LEU A 68 -3.34 13.01 -13.01
N GLN A 69 -3.81 11.82 -13.31
CA GLN A 69 -3.00 10.61 -13.30
C GLN A 69 -3.22 9.79 -14.57
N VAL A 70 -2.15 9.25 -15.12
CA VAL A 70 -2.20 8.25 -16.18
C VAL A 70 -1.72 6.92 -15.61
N TRP A 71 -2.65 5.99 -15.47
CA TRP A 71 -2.43 4.63 -14.98
C TRP A 71 -2.24 3.69 -16.16
N TYR A 72 -1.03 3.22 -16.38
CA TYR A 72 -0.77 2.14 -17.32
C TYR A 72 -0.87 0.81 -16.58
N HIS A 73 -1.74 -0.09 -17.06
CA HIS A 73 -1.91 -1.42 -16.49
C HIS A 73 -0.77 -2.32 -16.94
N VAL A 74 0.40 -2.03 -16.46
CA VAL A 74 1.67 -2.74 -16.68
C VAL A 74 2.60 -2.46 -15.50
N GLY A 75 3.08 -3.52 -14.87
CA GLY A 75 4.02 -3.46 -13.77
C GLY A 75 5.14 -4.49 -13.95
N SER A 76 5.88 -4.75 -12.89
CA SER A 76 6.99 -5.70 -12.96
C SER A 76 6.54 -7.12 -13.30
N LYS A 77 5.32 -7.52 -12.96
CA LYS A 77 4.80 -8.87 -13.32
C LYS A 77 4.68 -9.10 -14.82
N ASP A 78 4.53 -8.05 -15.63
CA ASP A 78 4.37 -8.13 -17.09
C ASP A 78 5.71 -8.23 -17.82
N GLU A 79 6.82 -8.23 -17.10
CA GLU A 79 8.17 -8.33 -17.64
C GLU A 79 8.48 -9.76 -18.12
N ARG A 80 9.29 -9.86 -19.15
CA ARG A 80 9.74 -11.16 -19.66
C ARG A 80 10.85 -11.75 -18.79
N PRO A 81 10.94 -13.06 -18.63
CA PRO A 81 12.07 -13.71 -17.98
C PRO A 81 13.41 -13.24 -18.57
N GLY A 82 14.36 -12.84 -17.72
CA GLY A 82 15.64 -12.29 -18.12
C GLY A 82 15.60 -10.82 -18.59
N ARG A 83 14.51 -10.12 -18.28
CA ARG A 83 14.28 -8.69 -18.57
C ARG A 83 13.57 -7.99 -17.40
N THR A 84 13.96 -8.32 -16.17
CA THR A 84 13.39 -7.69 -14.96
C THR A 84 13.91 -6.25 -14.78
N GLY A 85 13.06 -5.37 -14.24
CA GLY A 85 13.34 -3.95 -14.02
C GLY A 85 12.92 -3.03 -15.18
N PHE A 86 12.25 -3.57 -16.21
CA PHE A 86 11.85 -2.79 -17.39
C PHE A 86 10.71 -1.82 -17.11
N ALA A 87 9.72 -2.23 -16.33
CA ALA A 87 8.61 -1.34 -15.97
C ALA A 87 9.13 -0.12 -15.21
N HIS A 88 10.03 -0.32 -14.25
CA HIS A 88 10.65 0.77 -13.51
C HIS A 88 11.61 1.62 -14.37
N LEU A 89 12.42 1.00 -15.24
CA LEU A 89 13.24 1.73 -16.19
C LEU A 89 12.37 2.61 -17.12
N PHE A 90 11.17 2.11 -17.46
CA PHE A 90 10.23 2.87 -18.28
C PHE A 90 9.66 4.08 -17.55
N GLU A 91 9.40 3.97 -16.25
CA GLU A 91 9.04 5.11 -15.41
C GLU A 91 10.05 6.27 -15.61
N HIS A 92 11.34 5.99 -15.52
CA HIS A 92 12.41 6.99 -15.77
C HIS A 92 12.40 7.53 -17.20
N LEU A 93 12.30 6.65 -18.19
CA LEU A 93 12.37 7.05 -19.61
C LEU A 93 11.22 7.95 -20.04
N MET A 94 10.07 7.87 -19.38
CA MET A 94 8.91 8.71 -19.70
C MET A 94 9.15 10.20 -19.42
N PHE A 95 10.15 10.56 -18.65
CA PHE A 95 10.56 11.96 -18.41
C PHE A 95 11.61 12.47 -19.40
N LYS A 96 12.10 11.62 -20.33
CA LYS A 96 13.23 11.94 -21.22
C LYS A 96 12.83 12.52 -22.57
N GLY A 97 11.59 13.02 -22.67
CA GLY A 97 11.10 13.80 -23.79
C GLY A 97 10.22 13.02 -24.77
N SER A 98 9.49 13.78 -25.56
CA SER A 98 8.53 13.33 -26.57
C SER A 98 8.74 14.07 -27.88
N ALA A 99 7.77 14.04 -28.80
CA ALA A 99 7.92 14.75 -30.08
C ALA A 99 8.03 16.27 -29.92
N HIS A 100 7.30 16.84 -28.95
CA HIS A 100 7.16 18.30 -28.80
C HIS A 100 7.72 18.81 -27.46
N ILE A 101 8.07 17.93 -26.54
CA ILE A 101 8.60 18.26 -25.21
C ILE A 101 10.00 17.67 -25.09
N GLY A 102 10.99 18.49 -24.73
CA GLY A 102 12.38 18.09 -24.57
C GLY A 102 12.61 17.24 -23.31
N PRO A 103 13.81 16.64 -23.17
CA PRO A 103 14.19 15.93 -21.96
C PRO A 103 14.05 16.82 -20.70
N GLU A 104 13.47 16.28 -19.63
CA GLU A 104 13.21 16.97 -18.35
C GLU A 104 12.30 18.21 -18.47
N GLU A 105 11.82 18.52 -19.65
CA GLU A 105 11.00 19.72 -19.88
C GLU A 105 9.57 19.53 -19.36
N HIS A 106 9.08 18.29 -19.32
CA HIS A 106 7.76 17.98 -18.78
C HIS A 106 7.63 18.46 -17.31
N SER A 107 8.51 17.99 -16.44
CA SER A 107 8.51 18.38 -15.01
C SER A 107 8.75 19.88 -14.85
N ARG A 108 9.68 20.47 -15.63
CA ARG A 108 9.90 21.91 -15.60
C ARG A 108 8.66 22.73 -16.00
N MET A 109 7.88 22.25 -16.97
CA MET A 109 6.62 22.90 -17.35
C MET A 109 5.57 22.82 -16.24
N ILE A 110 5.46 21.67 -15.56
CA ILE A 110 4.59 21.50 -14.40
C ILE A 110 5.01 22.45 -13.26
N GLU A 111 6.29 22.50 -12.93
CA GLU A 111 6.83 23.41 -11.91
C GLU A 111 6.59 24.90 -12.25
N GLN A 112 6.78 25.30 -13.50
CA GLN A 112 6.50 26.67 -13.97
C GLN A 112 5.02 27.05 -13.87
N MET A 113 4.12 26.07 -13.92
CA MET A 113 2.68 26.27 -13.68
C MET A 113 2.34 26.34 -12.18
N GLY A 114 3.31 26.12 -11.29
CA GLY A 114 3.13 26.02 -9.84
C GLY A 114 2.60 24.67 -9.39
N GLY A 115 2.83 23.62 -10.19
CA GLY A 115 2.49 22.24 -9.92
C GLY A 115 3.66 21.42 -9.42
N VAL A 116 3.39 20.15 -9.18
CA VAL A 116 4.34 19.08 -8.87
C VAL A 116 3.95 17.84 -9.63
N ASP A 117 4.93 17.05 -10.04
CA ASP A 117 4.74 15.78 -10.72
C ASP A 117 5.63 14.69 -10.11
N ASN A 118 5.25 13.46 -10.33
CA ASN A 118 6.06 12.28 -10.02
C ASN A 118 5.48 11.05 -10.72
N ALA A 119 6.12 9.90 -10.50
CA ALA A 119 5.64 8.61 -10.96
C ALA A 119 5.95 7.52 -9.93
N TYR A 120 5.35 6.37 -10.10
CA TYR A 120 5.74 5.14 -9.41
C TYR A 120 5.39 3.90 -10.23
N THR A 121 6.15 2.84 -10.01
CA THR A 121 5.91 1.51 -10.54
C THR A 121 5.79 0.52 -9.41
N ASN A 122 4.83 -0.39 -9.52
CA ASN A 122 4.71 -1.54 -8.63
C ASN A 122 4.59 -2.85 -9.44
N ASP A 123 4.12 -3.90 -8.82
CA ASP A 123 3.99 -5.20 -9.46
C ASP A 123 2.98 -5.20 -10.61
N ASP A 124 1.94 -4.34 -10.58
CA ASP A 124 0.78 -4.38 -11.48
C ASP A 124 0.65 -3.16 -12.38
N VAL A 125 1.13 -1.99 -11.95
CA VAL A 125 0.90 -0.72 -12.64
C VAL A 125 2.13 0.17 -12.66
N THR A 126 2.18 1.04 -13.69
CA THR A 126 3.06 2.22 -13.73
C THR A 126 2.18 3.45 -13.83
N VAL A 127 2.35 4.40 -12.91
CA VAL A 127 1.49 5.57 -12.75
C VAL A 127 2.31 6.85 -12.83
N PHE A 128 1.85 7.78 -13.66
CA PHE A 128 2.38 9.15 -13.74
C PHE A 128 1.31 10.09 -13.23
N TRP A 129 1.68 11.07 -12.43
CA TRP A 129 0.72 12.00 -11.86
C TRP A 129 1.26 13.41 -11.72
N GLU A 130 0.37 14.38 -11.89
CA GLU A 130 0.62 15.80 -11.72
C GLU A 130 -0.46 16.43 -10.84
N THR A 131 -0.04 17.33 -9.93
CA THR A 131 -0.95 18.24 -9.21
C THR A 131 -0.65 19.67 -9.62
N PHE A 132 -1.64 20.40 -10.11
CA PHE A 132 -1.45 21.71 -10.70
C PHE A 132 -2.71 22.59 -10.57
N PRO A 133 -2.60 23.94 -10.75
CA PRO A 133 -3.77 24.85 -10.75
C PRO A 133 -4.73 24.53 -11.90
N SER A 134 -6.04 24.52 -11.62
CA SER A 134 -7.11 24.02 -12.51
C SER A 134 -7.13 24.64 -13.91
N ARG A 135 -6.72 25.90 -14.05
CA ARG A 135 -6.64 26.61 -15.36
C ARG A 135 -5.70 25.97 -16.39
N TYR A 136 -4.85 25.03 -15.96
CA TYR A 136 -3.88 24.38 -16.85
C TYR A 136 -4.30 22.97 -17.29
N LEU A 137 -5.50 22.51 -16.96
CA LEU A 137 -5.95 21.14 -17.28
C LEU A 137 -5.78 20.80 -18.78
N GLU A 138 -6.21 21.67 -19.67
CA GLU A 138 -6.09 21.44 -21.12
C GLU A 138 -4.64 21.22 -21.54
N ARG A 139 -3.72 22.07 -21.01
CA ARG A 139 -2.30 21.98 -21.32
C ARG A 139 -1.68 20.67 -20.82
N VAL A 140 -2.00 20.27 -19.61
CA VAL A 140 -1.46 19.02 -19.02
C VAL A 140 -2.01 17.81 -19.76
N LEU A 141 -3.28 17.80 -20.15
CA LEU A 141 -3.85 16.74 -21.01
C LEU A 141 -3.11 16.63 -22.34
N TRP A 142 -2.75 17.76 -22.96
CA TRP A 142 -1.92 17.76 -24.17
C TRP A 142 -0.52 17.18 -23.91
N MET A 143 0.13 17.57 -22.79
CA MET A 143 1.46 17.07 -22.42
C MET A 143 1.46 15.54 -22.24
N GLU A 144 0.47 15.00 -21.53
CA GLU A 144 0.31 13.57 -21.31
C GLU A 144 0.01 12.80 -22.60
N ALA A 145 -0.82 13.36 -23.46
CA ALA A 145 -1.11 12.77 -24.76
C ALA A 145 0.14 12.74 -25.67
N ASP A 146 0.96 13.79 -25.65
CA ASP A 146 2.23 13.82 -26.39
C ASP A 146 3.20 12.75 -25.86
N ARG A 147 3.33 12.62 -24.53
CA ARG A 147 4.14 11.58 -23.89
C ARG A 147 3.65 10.18 -24.24
N MET A 148 2.34 9.92 -24.16
CA MET A 148 1.75 8.62 -24.51
C MET A 148 1.93 8.28 -26.00
N GLY A 149 1.76 9.25 -26.88
CA GLY A 149 1.72 9.01 -28.32
C GLY A 149 3.08 9.06 -29.04
N SER A 150 4.05 9.77 -28.46
CA SER A 150 5.26 10.14 -29.20
C SER A 150 6.55 10.17 -28.38
N LEU A 151 6.64 9.36 -27.33
CA LEU A 151 7.83 9.25 -26.48
C LEU A 151 9.10 9.01 -27.32
N ARG A 152 10.16 9.74 -27.00
CA ARG A 152 11.47 9.60 -27.65
C ARG A 152 12.41 8.75 -26.80
N VAL A 153 12.51 7.46 -27.13
CA VAL A 153 13.50 6.57 -26.52
C VAL A 153 14.74 6.52 -27.42
N THR A 154 15.79 7.26 -27.03
CA THR A 154 17.09 7.28 -27.71
C THR A 154 18.08 6.32 -27.04
N GLN A 155 19.14 5.96 -27.77
CA GLN A 155 20.22 5.15 -27.19
C GLN A 155 20.89 5.84 -25.99
N GLU A 156 21.06 7.14 -26.07
CA GLU A 156 21.69 7.95 -25.02
C GLU A 156 20.83 7.94 -23.75
N ASN A 157 19.53 8.29 -23.86
CA ASN A 157 18.61 8.30 -22.72
C ASN A 157 18.50 6.90 -22.08
N PHE A 158 18.39 5.85 -22.91
CA PHE A 158 18.34 4.49 -22.43
C PHE A 158 19.59 4.10 -21.63
N VAL A 159 20.79 4.38 -22.13
CA VAL A 159 22.03 4.03 -21.41
C VAL A 159 22.14 4.81 -20.10
N THR A 160 21.82 6.11 -20.13
CA THR A 160 21.88 6.97 -18.94
C THR A 160 20.90 6.48 -17.85
N GLU A 161 19.62 6.29 -18.23
CA GLU A 161 18.61 5.88 -17.22
C GLU A 161 18.81 4.47 -16.69
N ARG A 162 19.31 3.57 -17.53
CA ARG A 162 19.71 2.23 -17.05
C ARG A 162 20.77 2.30 -15.96
N GLU A 163 21.79 3.15 -16.11
CA GLU A 163 22.82 3.33 -15.07
C GLU A 163 22.24 4.00 -13.82
N VAL A 164 21.29 4.95 -13.96
CA VAL A 164 20.57 5.56 -12.84
C VAL A 164 19.79 4.49 -12.04
N VAL A 165 18.99 3.68 -12.73
CA VAL A 165 18.21 2.58 -12.08
C VAL A 165 19.14 1.57 -11.39
N LYS A 166 20.28 1.23 -12.00
CA LYS A 166 21.26 0.36 -11.35
C LYS A 166 21.86 0.96 -10.09
N GLU A 167 22.13 2.27 -10.08
CA GLU A 167 22.62 2.95 -8.88
C GLU A 167 21.52 3.05 -7.82
N GLU A 168 20.28 3.31 -8.21
CA GLU A 168 19.15 3.29 -7.31
C GLU A 168 18.96 1.93 -6.65
N ARG A 169 19.09 0.82 -7.41
CA ARG A 169 19.07 -0.52 -6.83
C ARG A 169 20.15 -0.70 -5.77
N ARG A 170 21.40 -0.25 -6.06
CA ARG A 170 22.47 -0.31 -5.06
C ARG A 170 22.12 0.45 -3.79
N LEU A 171 21.59 1.67 -3.94
CA LEU A 171 21.27 2.54 -2.81
C LEU A 171 20.06 2.05 -2.00
N ARG A 172 19.04 1.49 -2.63
CA ARG A 172 17.77 1.10 -1.97
C ARG A 172 17.73 -0.37 -1.55
N ILE A 173 18.42 -1.26 -2.28
CA ILE A 173 18.32 -2.70 -2.08
C ILE A 173 19.63 -3.32 -1.63
N ASP A 174 20.74 -3.10 -2.35
CA ASP A 174 21.97 -3.85 -2.12
C ASP A 174 22.76 -3.33 -0.91
N ASN A 175 22.80 -2.02 -0.69
CA ASN A 175 23.59 -1.38 0.38
C ASN A 175 22.89 -1.29 1.74
N PRO A 176 21.56 -1.03 1.86
CA PRO A 176 20.93 -0.91 3.17
C PRO A 176 20.92 -2.21 3.95
N PRO A 177 21.02 -2.16 5.29
CA PRO A 177 20.73 -3.33 6.12
C PRO A 177 19.33 -3.90 5.80
N TYR A 178 19.24 -5.21 5.69
CA TYR A 178 17.99 -5.93 5.34
C TYR A 178 17.37 -5.58 3.97
N GLY A 179 18.01 -4.76 3.12
CA GLY A 179 17.40 -4.30 1.85
C GLY A 179 17.01 -5.43 0.90
N ARG A 180 17.75 -6.57 0.92
CA ARG A 180 17.47 -7.74 0.07
C ARG A 180 16.46 -8.74 0.65
N VAL A 181 16.00 -8.51 1.87
CA VAL A 181 15.16 -9.49 2.59
C VAL A 181 13.84 -9.74 1.84
N ILE A 182 13.20 -8.70 1.35
CA ILE A 182 11.94 -8.83 0.59
C ILE A 182 12.17 -9.54 -0.75
N GLU A 183 13.25 -9.21 -1.47
CA GLU A 183 13.61 -9.89 -2.71
C GLU A 183 13.79 -11.40 -2.48
N ASP A 184 14.55 -11.81 -1.46
CA ASP A 184 14.78 -13.22 -1.15
C ASP A 184 13.52 -13.94 -0.65
N LEU A 185 12.64 -13.24 0.09
CA LEU A 185 11.35 -13.78 0.53
C LEU A 185 10.45 -14.08 -0.66
N TYR A 186 10.29 -13.13 -1.57
CA TYR A 186 9.45 -13.27 -2.75
C TYR A 186 9.98 -14.34 -3.70
N ALA A 187 11.28 -14.37 -3.94
CA ALA A 187 11.93 -15.40 -4.75
C ALA A 187 11.73 -16.83 -4.19
N ALA A 188 11.58 -16.97 -2.86
CA ALA A 188 11.30 -18.26 -2.23
C ALA A 188 9.80 -18.58 -2.18
N ALA A 189 8.94 -17.58 -2.02
CA ALA A 189 7.51 -17.75 -1.91
C ALA A 189 6.83 -18.06 -3.26
N PHE A 190 7.29 -17.46 -4.35
CA PHE A 190 6.73 -17.68 -5.68
C PHE A 190 7.61 -18.56 -6.52
N THR A 191 7.01 -19.59 -7.12
CA THR A 191 7.74 -20.59 -7.95
C THR A 191 7.51 -20.39 -9.44
N VAL A 192 6.35 -19.90 -9.83
CA VAL A 192 5.96 -19.73 -11.24
C VAL A 192 5.38 -18.35 -11.54
N HIS A 193 4.78 -17.69 -10.55
CA HIS A 193 4.19 -16.37 -10.75
C HIS A 193 5.28 -15.29 -10.83
N PRO A 194 5.18 -14.30 -11.73
CA PRO A 194 6.19 -13.24 -11.88
C PRO A 194 6.42 -12.37 -10.64
N TYR A 195 5.57 -12.41 -9.63
CA TYR A 195 5.84 -11.76 -8.34
C TYR A 195 7.08 -12.33 -7.62
N HIS A 196 7.76 -13.35 -8.18
CA HIS A 196 9.00 -13.86 -7.61
C HIS A 196 10.18 -12.88 -7.67
N HIS A 197 10.07 -11.75 -8.39
CA HIS A 197 11.09 -10.70 -8.42
C HIS A 197 10.52 -9.34 -8.01
N ILE A 198 11.39 -8.45 -7.57
CA ILE A 198 11.03 -7.10 -7.16
C ILE A 198 11.02 -6.13 -8.35
N THR A 199 10.29 -5.04 -8.22
CA THR A 199 10.03 -4.06 -9.30
C THR A 199 11.28 -3.45 -9.92
N ILE A 200 12.33 -3.20 -9.13
CA ILE A 200 13.57 -2.61 -9.65
C ILE A 200 14.40 -3.59 -10.52
N GLY A 201 14.05 -4.88 -10.50
CA GLY A 201 14.70 -5.92 -11.28
C GLY A 201 16.11 -6.27 -10.82
N SER A 202 16.83 -7.07 -11.63
CA SER A 202 18.20 -7.48 -11.35
C SER A 202 19.24 -6.67 -12.14
N LEU A 203 20.44 -6.49 -11.57
CA LEU A 203 21.56 -5.86 -12.28
C LEU A 203 21.93 -6.63 -13.54
N GLU A 204 21.78 -7.96 -13.52
CA GLU A 204 22.09 -8.82 -14.66
C GLU A 204 21.16 -8.55 -15.84
N ASP A 205 19.84 -8.49 -15.58
CA ASP A 205 18.84 -8.24 -16.60
C ASP A 205 18.93 -6.82 -17.16
N LEU A 206 19.13 -5.83 -16.28
CA LEU A 206 19.35 -4.45 -16.70
C LEU A 206 20.59 -4.32 -17.61
N ASN A 207 21.69 -5.06 -17.34
CA ASN A 207 22.87 -5.08 -18.19
C ASN A 207 22.63 -5.75 -19.55
N ARG A 208 21.72 -6.74 -19.63
CA ARG A 208 21.35 -7.42 -20.87
C ARG A 208 20.32 -6.64 -21.71
N ALA A 209 19.68 -5.63 -21.11
CA ALA A 209 18.65 -4.84 -21.76
C ALA A 209 19.19 -4.16 -23.02
N THR A 210 18.40 -4.17 -24.08
CA THR A 210 18.69 -3.49 -25.33
C THR A 210 17.67 -2.38 -25.59
N LEU A 211 18.03 -1.38 -26.41
CA LEU A 211 17.10 -0.33 -26.83
C LEU A 211 15.85 -0.88 -27.54
N GLU A 212 15.99 -1.98 -28.30
CA GLU A 212 14.85 -2.59 -28.98
C GLU A 212 13.88 -3.27 -27.99
N ASP A 213 14.38 -3.95 -26.97
CA ASP A 213 13.54 -4.50 -25.90
C ASP A 213 12.69 -3.39 -25.25
N VAL A 214 13.33 -2.24 -24.96
CA VAL A 214 12.65 -1.08 -24.37
C VAL A 214 11.58 -0.51 -25.31
N ARG A 215 11.89 -0.36 -26.58
CA ARG A 215 10.93 0.12 -27.58
C ARG A 215 9.77 -0.84 -27.79
N GLU A 216 10.02 -2.14 -27.73
CA GLU A 216 8.97 -3.16 -27.81
C GLU A 216 8.06 -3.08 -26.58
N PHE A 217 8.60 -2.91 -25.38
CA PHE A 217 7.83 -2.75 -24.13
C PHE A 217 6.89 -1.53 -24.22
N TYR A 218 7.41 -0.38 -24.70
CA TYR A 218 6.58 0.80 -24.93
C TYR A 218 5.46 0.54 -25.93
N ARG A 219 5.78 -0.01 -27.11
CA ARG A 219 4.78 -0.28 -28.15
C ARG A 219 3.70 -1.24 -27.70
N THR A 220 4.03 -2.12 -26.77
CA THR A 220 3.09 -3.13 -26.25
C THR A 220 2.18 -2.56 -25.17
N TYR A 221 2.73 -1.90 -24.17
CA TYR A 221 2.01 -1.62 -22.93
C TYR A 221 1.56 -0.16 -22.78
N TYR A 222 2.29 0.81 -23.35
CA TYR A 222 1.98 2.24 -23.18
C TYR A 222 1.03 2.74 -24.29
N ARG A 223 -0.20 2.20 -24.25
CA ARG A 223 -1.24 2.43 -25.23
C ARG A 223 -2.54 2.86 -24.57
N PRO A 224 -3.41 3.62 -25.29
CA PRO A 224 -4.68 4.09 -24.76
C PRO A 224 -5.56 2.97 -24.19
N ASN A 225 -5.65 1.84 -24.89
CA ASN A 225 -6.46 0.68 -24.47
C ASN A 225 -5.83 -0.14 -23.32
N ASN A 226 -4.67 0.29 -22.81
CA ASN A 226 -4.01 -0.21 -21.61
C ASN A 226 -3.88 0.87 -20.53
N ALA A 227 -4.53 2.02 -20.72
CA ALA A 227 -4.40 3.16 -19.83
C ALA A 227 -5.75 3.60 -19.27
N THR A 228 -5.70 4.13 -18.04
CA THR A 228 -6.80 4.83 -17.40
C THR A 228 -6.32 6.23 -17.02
N LEU A 229 -7.00 7.24 -17.53
CA LEU A 229 -6.80 8.64 -17.18
C LEU A 229 -7.74 8.96 -16.01
N VAL A 230 -7.17 9.38 -14.87
CA VAL A 230 -7.92 9.75 -13.67
C VAL A 230 -7.75 11.25 -13.44
N ILE A 231 -8.85 11.98 -13.29
CA ILE A 231 -8.85 13.43 -13.08
C ILE A 231 -9.68 13.75 -11.85
N VAL A 232 -9.09 14.39 -10.85
CA VAL A 232 -9.76 14.78 -9.59
C VAL A 232 -9.47 16.25 -9.29
N GLY A 233 -10.50 17.04 -9.02
CA GLY A 233 -10.36 18.43 -8.62
C GLY A 233 -11.33 19.40 -9.29
N ASP A 234 -10.89 20.64 -9.49
CA ASP A 234 -11.72 21.75 -9.95
C ASP A 234 -11.78 21.83 -11.48
N PHE A 235 -12.75 21.17 -12.08
CA PHE A 235 -13.00 21.18 -13.53
C PHE A 235 -14.47 20.82 -13.83
N ASP A 236 -14.88 20.99 -15.08
CA ASP A 236 -16.14 20.47 -15.63
C ASP A 236 -15.86 19.13 -16.33
N THR A 237 -16.57 18.08 -15.94
CA THR A 237 -16.37 16.72 -16.45
C THR A 237 -16.61 16.61 -17.96
N ALA A 238 -17.63 17.28 -18.49
CA ALA A 238 -17.94 17.22 -19.92
C ALA A 238 -16.82 17.85 -20.75
N GLN A 239 -16.28 18.97 -20.26
CA GLN A 239 -15.15 19.65 -20.90
C GLN A 239 -13.86 18.84 -20.80
N ALA A 240 -13.55 18.26 -19.63
CA ALA A 240 -12.36 17.42 -19.44
C ALA A 240 -12.38 16.18 -20.36
N VAL A 241 -13.53 15.49 -20.48
CA VAL A 241 -13.71 14.36 -21.40
C VAL A 241 -13.61 14.81 -22.87
N ALA A 242 -14.10 16.02 -23.22
CA ALA A 242 -13.97 16.57 -24.58
C ALA A 242 -12.49 16.83 -24.91
N TRP A 243 -11.71 17.43 -24.01
CA TRP A 243 -10.29 17.63 -24.19
C TRP A 243 -9.52 16.30 -24.25
N ALA A 244 -9.83 15.35 -23.36
CA ALA A 244 -9.24 14.01 -23.42
C ALA A 244 -9.47 13.37 -24.80
N ARG A 245 -10.69 13.48 -25.35
CA ARG A 245 -10.99 13.00 -26.71
C ARG A 245 -10.19 13.73 -27.79
N THR A 246 -10.02 15.03 -27.66
CA THR A 246 -9.26 15.85 -28.61
C THR A 246 -7.80 15.44 -28.68
N TYR A 247 -7.16 15.29 -27.52
CA TYR A 247 -5.72 15.05 -27.44
C TYR A 247 -5.33 13.58 -27.53
N PHE A 248 -6.09 12.69 -26.87
CA PHE A 248 -5.76 11.26 -26.86
C PHE A 248 -6.46 10.47 -27.97
N GLY A 249 -7.58 10.97 -28.51
CA GLY A 249 -8.41 10.20 -29.45
C GLY A 249 -7.71 9.80 -30.75
N GLY A 250 -6.68 10.54 -31.16
CA GLY A 250 -5.85 10.22 -32.34
C GLY A 250 -4.73 9.20 -32.09
N ILE A 251 -4.45 8.87 -30.82
CA ILE A 251 -3.41 7.90 -30.48
C ILE A 251 -3.95 6.49 -30.75
N PRO A 252 -3.28 5.66 -31.56
CA PRO A 252 -3.79 4.34 -31.90
C PRO A 252 -3.75 3.38 -30.69
N ALA A 253 -4.81 2.60 -30.54
CA ALA A 253 -4.81 1.45 -29.65
C ALA A 253 -3.74 0.42 -30.05
N SER A 254 -3.38 -0.49 -29.16
CA SER A 254 -2.56 -1.64 -29.51
C SER A 254 -3.29 -2.45 -30.61
N PRO A 255 -2.61 -2.81 -31.71
CA PRO A 255 -3.21 -3.60 -32.78
C PRO A 255 -3.44 -5.07 -32.37
N THR A 256 -2.81 -5.51 -31.29
CA THR A 256 -2.92 -6.87 -30.76
C THR A 256 -3.41 -6.81 -29.30
N PRO A 257 -4.02 -7.90 -28.80
CA PRO A 257 -4.35 -7.97 -27.38
C PRO A 257 -3.12 -7.69 -26.49
N ILE A 258 -3.29 -6.87 -25.47
CA ILE A 258 -2.23 -6.62 -24.51
C ILE A 258 -1.93 -7.93 -23.77
N PRO A 259 -0.67 -8.39 -23.74
CA PRO A 259 -0.29 -9.56 -22.96
C PRO A 259 -0.65 -9.40 -21.50
N ARG A 260 -1.15 -10.46 -20.87
CA ARG A 260 -1.48 -10.51 -19.45
C ARG A 260 -0.88 -11.76 -18.82
N VAL A 261 -0.49 -11.65 -17.58
CA VAL A 261 -0.07 -12.80 -16.79
C VAL A 261 -1.27 -13.74 -16.64
N SER A 262 -1.12 -14.96 -17.10
CA SER A 262 -2.16 -16.01 -17.01
C SER A 262 -1.75 -17.15 -16.08
N VAL A 263 -0.47 -17.21 -15.73
CA VAL A 263 0.09 -18.20 -14.82
C VAL A 263 -0.39 -17.93 -13.41
N LYS A 264 -0.80 -18.98 -12.71
CA LYS A 264 -1.22 -18.88 -11.30
C LYS A 264 -0.22 -19.61 -10.44
N GLU A 265 0.20 -18.98 -9.35
CA GLU A 265 1.00 -19.67 -8.34
C GLU A 265 0.19 -20.82 -7.75
N PRO A 266 0.74 -22.06 -7.75
CA PRO A 266 0.06 -23.19 -7.14
C PRO A 266 -0.04 -23.00 -5.62
N PRO A 267 -1.10 -23.52 -4.96
CA PRO A 267 -1.17 -23.53 -3.52
C PRO A 267 0.09 -24.17 -2.91
N GLN A 268 0.65 -23.51 -1.91
CA GLN A 268 1.78 -24.07 -1.19
C GLN A 268 1.32 -25.26 -0.35
N ALA A 269 2.04 -26.39 -0.42
CA ALA A 269 1.67 -27.63 0.23
C ALA A 269 2.50 -27.94 1.50
N ALA A 270 3.59 -27.20 1.72
CA ALA A 270 4.48 -27.36 2.87
C ALA A 270 5.21 -26.05 3.16
N GLU A 271 5.62 -25.87 4.40
CA GLU A 271 6.49 -24.77 4.80
C GLU A 271 7.74 -24.70 3.93
N ARG A 272 8.10 -23.49 3.50
CA ARG A 272 9.38 -23.19 2.86
C ARG A 272 10.24 -22.42 3.84
N ARG A 273 11.52 -22.78 3.91
CA ARG A 273 12.44 -22.17 4.87
C ARG A 273 13.78 -21.88 4.21
N LEU A 274 14.28 -20.68 4.43
CA LEU A 274 15.59 -20.29 3.96
C LEU A 274 16.34 -19.48 5.02
N THR A 275 17.67 -19.61 5.03
CA THR A 275 18.56 -18.80 5.88
C THR A 275 19.47 -17.96 4.99
N ARG A 276 19.61 -16.69 5.32
CA ARG A 276 20.49 -15.74 4.63
C ARG A 276 21.40 -15.03 5.61
N SER A 277 22.57 -14.69 5.15
CA SER A 277 23.51 -13.81 5.85
C SER A 277 23.93 -12.69 4.90
N TYR A 278 23.73 -11.45 5.31
CA TYR A 278 24.13 -10.28 4.52
C TYR A 278 25.24 -9.54 5.27
N SER A 279 26.22 -9.03 4.52
CA SER A 279 27.44 -8.43 5.07
C SER A 279 27.19 -7.18 5.95
N ASN A 280 26.04 -6.53 5.76
CA ASN A 280 25.65 -5.29 6.41
C ASN A 280 24.50 -5.45 7.44
N THR A 281 24.13 -6.67 7.79
CA THR A 281 23.05 -6.95 8.74
C THR A 281 23.56 -6.96 10.17
N PRO A 282 23.14 -6.00 11.04
CA PRO A 282 23.69 -5.90 12.39
C PRO A 282 23.08 -6.88 13.39
N LEU A 283 21.84 -7.30 13.20
CA LEU A 283 21.06 -8.11 14.14
C LEU A 283 20.33 -9.25 13.43
N PRO A 284 20.04 -10.36 14.11
CA PRO A 284 19.20 -11.41 13.55
C PRO A 284 17.79 -10.89 13.23
N ALA A 285 17.17 -11.41 12.17
CA ALA A 285 15.79 -11.12 11.87
C ALA A 285 15.04 -12.36 11.37
N ILE A 286 13.72 -12.33 11.54
CA ILE A 286 12.80 -13.37 11.09
C ILE A 286 11.69 -12.70 10.31
N ILE A 287 11.39 -13.22 9.14
CA ILE A 287 10.27 -12.78 8.32
C ILE A 287 9.50 -14.02 7.85
N GLU A 288 8.20 -14.01 8.07
CA GLU A 288 7.29 -15.05 7.61
C GLU A 288 6.31 -14.47 6.61
N GLY A 289 6.25 -15.02 5.41
CA GLY A 289 5.34 -14.66 4.34
C GLY A 289 4.29 -15.74 4.12
N TYR A 290 3.04 -15.35 3.92
CA TYR A 290 1.89 -16.22 3.70
C TYR A 290 1.16 -15.80 2.45
N HIS A 291 0.88 -16.72 1.52
CA HIS A 291 0.05 -16.40 0.36
C HIS A 291 -1.35 -15.98 0.78
N VAL A 292 -1.82 -14.85 0.24
CA VAL A 292 -3.13 -14.25 0.54
C VAL A 292 -3.88 -13.92 -0.74
N PRO A 293 -5.22 -13.72 -0.67
CA PRO A 293 -6.03 -13.42 -1.84
C PRO A 293 -5.70 -12.05 -2.43
N PRO A 294 -6.12 -11.81 -3.70
CA PRO A 294 -5.91 -10.53 -4.34
C PRO A 294 -6.67 -9.38 -3.67
N ARG A 295 -6.29 -8.17 -4.03
CA ARG A 295 -6.96 -6.92 -3.64
C ARG A 295 -8.44 -6.97 -4.02
N PHE A 296 -9.30 -6.41 -3.20
CA PHE A 296 -10.75 -6.40 -3.32
C PHE A 296 -11.47 -7.76 -3.16
N ALA A 297 -10.75 -8.87 -3.00
CA ALA A 297 -11.36 -10.14 -2.61
C ALA A 297 -11.99 -10.04 -1.20
N PRO A 298 -13.07 -10.79 -0.90
CA PRO A 298 -13.73 -10.70 0.41
C PRO A 298 -12.79 -10.92 1.60
N ASP A 299 -11.82 -11.83 1.48
CA ASP A 299 -10.90 -12.17 2.56
C ASP A 299 -9.73 -11.18 2.70
N SER A 300 -9.49 -10.27 1.73
CA SER A 300 -8.45 -9.24 1.87
C SER A 300 -8.77 -8.25 2.99
N TYR A 301 -10.03 -7.89 3.16
CA TYR A 301 -10.47 -6.93 4.18
C TYR A 301 -10.21 -7.39 5.62
N PRO A 302 -10.60 -8.62 6.05
CA PRO A 302 -10.27 -9.11 7.39
C PRO A 302 -8.76 -9.30 7.59
N LEU A 303 -8.00 -9.68 6.56
CA LEU A 303 -6.54 -9.80 6.63
C LEU A 303 -5.87 -8.44 6.82
N GLU A 304 -6.35 -7.39 6.18
CA GLU A 304 -5.82 -6.04 6.35
C GLU A 304 -6.09 -5.49 7.77
N LEU A 305 -7.30 -5.73 8.31
CA LEU A 305 -7.57 -5.41 9.71
C LEU A 305 -6.69 -6.24 10.67
N LEU A 306 -6.44 -7.50 10.34
CA LEU A 306 -5.57 -8.37 11.13
C LEU A 306 -4.11 -7.89 11.12
N ALA A 307 -3.59 -7.44 9.97
CA ALA A 307 -2.28 -6.82 9.87
C ALA A 307 -2.16 -5.61 10.81
N ASN A 308 -3.20 -4.78 10.86
CA ASN A 308 -3.25 -3.65 11.76
C ASN A 308 -3.18 -4.08 13.25
N ILE A 309 -3.94 -5.09 13.66
CA ILE A 309 -3.92 -5.61 15.04
C ILE A 309 -2.57 -6.23 15.38
N LEU A 310 -1.96 -6.95 14.44
CA LEU A 310 -0.68 -7.63 14.65
C LEU A 310 0.49 -6.66 14.74
N SER A 311 0.54 -5.61 13.90
CA SER A 311 1.78 -4.84 13.68
C SER A 311 1.65 -3.32 13.78
N ALA A 312 0.43 -2.73 13.78
CA ALA A 312 0.31 -1.27 13.72
C ALA A 312 0.55 -0.59 15.06
N GLY A 313 1.76 -0.01 15.21
CA GLY A 313 2.17 0.80 16.36
C GLY A 313 2.43 -0.02 17.62
N GLU A 314 2.81 0.69 18.69
CA GLU A 314 3.28 0.08 19.93
C GLU A 314 2.22 -0.76 20.68
N SER A 315 0.94 -0.54 20.43
CA SER A 315 -0.15 -1.31 21.03
C SER A 315 -0.57 -2.53 20.21
N SER A 316 0.18 -2.89 19.18
CA SER A 316 -0.02 -4.09 18.38
C SER A 316 0.46 -5.35 19.12
N ARG A 317 -0.07 -6.52 18.73
CA ARG A 317 0.25 -7.76 19.44
C ARG A 317 1.73 -8.12 19.35
N LEU A 318 2.34 -8.00 18.17
CA LEU A 318 3.76 -8.32 17.97
C LEU A 318 4.66 -7.39 18.81
N TYR A 319 4.41 -6.07 18.76
CA TYR A 319 5.19 -5.13 19.56
C TYR A 319 5.05 -5.40 21.06
N GLN A 320 3.82 -5.55 21.55
CA GLN A 320 3.54 -5.80 22.96
C GLN A 320 4.19 -7.09 23.47
N GLU A 321 4.22 -8.15 22.65
CA GLU A 321 4.78 -9.43 23.07
C GLU A 321 6.30 -9.42 22.93
N LEU A 322 6.85 -9.14 21.74
CA LEU A 322 8.27 -9.34 21.45
C LEU A 322 9.14 -8.17 21.93
N VAL A 323 8.63 -6.92 21.83
CA VAL A 323 9.43 -5.73 22.19
C VAL A 323 9.21 -5.37 23.65
N TYR A 324 7.96 -5.24 24.11
CA TYR A 324 7.66 -4.70 25.43
C TYR A 324 7.78 -5.76 26.54
N ARG A 325 7.09 -6.92 26.41
CA ARG A 325 7.05 -7.94 27.49
C ARG A 325 8.30 -8.81 27.50
N GLN A 326 8.61 -9.49 26.38
CA GLN A 326 9.75 -10.42 26.33
C GLN A 326 11.09 -9.71 26.10
N ARG A 327 11.08 -8.52 25.53
CA ARG A 327 12.29 -7.72 25.23
C ARG A 327 13.32 -8.49 24.38
N ILE A 328 12.82 -9.28 23.42
CA ILE A 328 13.65 -10.08 22.54
C ILE A 328 13.81 -9.45 21.14
N ALA A 329 13.05 -8.43 20.82
CA ALA A 329 13.14 -7.73 19.54
C ALA A 329 13.32 -6.22 19.74
N VAL A 330 14.04 -5.58 18.81
CA VAL A 330 14.14 -4.12 18.69
C VAL A 330 12.98 -3.54 17.90
N GLN A 331 12.45 -4.34 16.96
CA GLN A 331 11.40 -3.92 16.04
C GLN A 331 10.56 -5.11 15.61
N THR A 332 9.26 -4.87 15.41
CA THR A 332 8.33 -5.80 14.76
C THR A 332 7.61 -5.08 13.64
N PHE A 333 7.24 -5.82 12.61
CA PHE A 333 6.53 -5.30 11.44
C PHE A 333 5.59 -6.36 10.88
N GLY A 334 4.66 -5.94 10.02
CA GLY A 334 3.78 -6.82 9.29
C GLY A 334 2.78 -6.02 8.48
N GLU A 335 2.51 -6.50 7.29
CA GLU A 335 1.52 -5.94 6.37
C GLU A 335 1.01 -7.00 5.39
N GLY A 336 -0.11 -6.72 4.75
CA GLY A 336 -0.57 -7.48 3.60
C GLY A 336 -0.30 -6.70 2.32
N ASN A 337 0.47 -7.29 1.42
CA ASN A 337 0.62 -6.76 0.07
C ASN A 337 -0.51 -7.34 -0.80
N PHE A 338 -1.58 -6.56 -0.95
CA PHE A 338 -2.74 -6.95 -1.75
C PHE A 338 -2.64 -6.33 -3.14
N THR A 339 -2.41 -7.16 -4.13
CA THR A 339 -2.19 -6.83 -5.54
C THR A 339 -3.31 -7.40 -6.42
N GLU A 340 -3.21 -7.23 -7.75
CA GLU A 340 -4.21 -7.76 -8.69
C GLU A 340 -4.29 -9.30 -8.63
N ASP A 341 -3.15 -9.98 -8.51
CA ASP A 341 -3.08 -11.42 -8.30
C ASP A 341 -2.81 -11.73 -6.81
N PRO A 342 -3.00 -12.98 -6.33
CA PRO A 342 -2.64 -13.38 -4.98
C PRO A 342 -1.18 -13.07 -4.65
N ASN A 343 -0.94 -12.43 -3.49
CA ASN A 343 0.38 -11.99 -3.06
C ASN A 343 0.66 -12.43 -1.62
N LEU A 344 1.54 -11.75 -0.89
CA LEU A 344 1.97 -12.13 0.45
C LEU A 344 1.41 -11.20 1.53
N PHE A 345 0.99 -11.82 2.61
CA PHE A 345 0.93 -11.21 3.93
C PHE A 345 2.20 -11.60 4.67
N PHE A 346 2.93 -10.63 5.20
CA PHE A 346 4.14 -10.95 5.94
C PHE A 346 4.17 -10.30 7.31
N VAL A 347 4.83 -10.98 8.24
CA VAL A 347 5.13 -10.51 9.59
C VAL A 347 6.58 -10.80 9.90
N GLY A 348 7.17 -10.00 10.79
CA GLY A 348 8.54 -10.23 11.14
C GLY A 348 9.01 -9.45 12.37
N ALA A 349 10.24 -9.78 12.77
CA ALA A 349 10.92 -9.11 13.88
C ALA A 349 12.42 -9.01 13.61
N ILE A 350 13.00 -7.89 13.99
CA ILE A 350 14.46 -7.74 14.16
C ILE A 350 14.74 -7.99 15.63
N LEU A 351 15.55 -9.01 15.92
CA LEU A 351 15.82 -9.47 17.28
C LEU A 351 16.92 -8.66 17.95
N ASN A 352 16.92 -8.66 19.27
CA ASN A 352 18.02 -8.11 20.06
C ASN A 352 19.30 -8.95 19.89
N ALA A 353 20.45 -8.33 20.07
CA ALA A 353 21.74 -9.04 20.09
C ALA A 353 21.74 -10.17 21.13
N GLY A 354 22.23 -11.34 20.73
CA GLY A 354 22.29 -12.52 21.60
C GLY A 354 20.98 -13.32 21.73
N VAL A 355 19.89 -12.86 21.12
CA VAL A 355 18.65 -13.66 21.03
C VAL A 355 18.76 -14.62 19.85
N SER A 356 18.46 -15.91 20.10
CA SER A 356 18.48 -16.91 19.03
C SER A 356 17.27 -16.78 18.09
N LEU A 357 17.45 -17.19 16.84
CA LEU A 357 16.36 -17.19 15.85
C LEU A 357 15.20 -18.09 16.30
N GLU A 358 15.50 -19.25 16.89
CA GLU A 358 14.48 -20.19 17.39
C GLU A 358 13.60 -19.58 18.46
N ARG A 359 14.17 -18.77 19.37
CA ARG A 359 13.41 -18.07 20.39
C ARG A 359 12.52 -16.98 19.79
N GLY A 360 13.06 -16.23 18.84
CA GLY A 360 12.30 -15.21 18.11
C GLY A 360 11.13 -15.80 17.34
N GLU A 361 11.36 -16.89 16.62
CA GLU A 361 10.35 -17.61 15.86
C GLU A 361 9.24 -18.17 16.76
N GLN A 362 9.60 -18.84 17.87
CA GLN A 362 8.61 -19.33 18.84
C GLN A 362 7.72 -18.21 19.40
N ALA A 363 8.31 -17.05 19.68
CA ALA A 363 7.55 -15.91 20.17
C ALA A 363 6.61 -15.32 19.10
N LEU A 364 7.07 -15.20 17.85
CA LEU A 364 6.28 -14.72 16.73
C LEU A 364 5.12 -15.69 16.46
N GLU A 365 5.40 -16.99 16.33
CA GLU A 365 4.40 -18.03 16.11
C GLU A 365 3.38 -18.10 17.25
N SER A 366 3.77 -17.88 18.51
CA SER A 366 2.85 -17.80 19.64
C SER A 366 1.81 -16.67 19.48
N VAL A 367 2.20 -15.51 18.92
CA VAL A 367 1.29 -14.40 18.63
C VAL A 367 0.34 -14.77 17.50
N LEU A 368 0.83 -15.40 16.43
CA LEU A 368 0.01 -15.87 15.31
C LEU A 368 -0.97 -16.98 15.74
N ASP A 369 -0.52 -17.92 16.56
CA ASP A 369 -1.38 -18.92 17.18
C ASP A 369 -2.50 -18.28 17.99
N GLY A 370 -2.20 -17.20 18.71
CA GLY A 370 -3.17 -16.46 19.48
C GLY A 370 -4.34 -15.94 18.64
N VAL A 371 -4.10 -15.42 17.42
CA VAL A 371 -5.17 -14.95 16.52
C VAL A 371 -5.89 -16.08 15.80
N ARG A 372 -5.23 -17.23 15.60
CA ARG A 372 -5.88 -18.43 15.03
C ARG A 372 -6.81 -19.12 16.02
N ARG A 373 -6.43 -19.19 17.31
CA ARG A 373 -7.17 -19.95 18.35
C ARG A 373 -8.26 -19.13 18.99
N THR A 374 -8.07 -17.85 19.17
CA THR A 374 -8.97 -16.99 19.93
C THR A 374 -9.34 -15.74 19.13
N PRO A 375 -10.65 -15.44 18.98
CA PRO A 375 -11.07 -14.19 18.37
C PRO A 375 -10.42 -12.99 19.05
N VAL A 376 -10.14 -11.95 18.30
CA VAL A 376 -9.66 -10.68 18.84
C VAL A 376 -10.70 -10.08 19.78
N SER A 377 -10.26 -9.39 20.84
CA SER A 377 -11.16 -8.78 21.80
C SER A 377 -11.99 -7.65 21.16
N ALA A 378 -13.14 -7.34 21.73
CA ALA A 378 -14.00 -6.24 21.30
C ALA A 378 -13.23 -4.89 21.28
N ARG A 379 -12.32 -4.68 22.24
CA ARG A 379 -11.46 -3.48 22.31
C ARG A 379 -10.46 -3.42 21.16
N GLU A 380 -9.81 -4.54 20.82
CA GLU A 380 -8.89 -4.60 19.69
C GLU A 380 -9.63 -4.37 18.36
N MET A 381 -10.81 -4.97 18.22
CA MET A 381 -11.65 -4.81 17.03
C MET A 381 -12.11 -3.36 16.86
N GLU A 382 -12.60 -2.74 17.94
CA GLU A 382 -12.98 -1.33 17.93
C GLU A 382 -11.80 -0.42 17.57
N LYS A 383 -10.64 -0.64 18.18
CA LYS A 383 -9.42 0.09 17.88
C LYS A 383 -9.04 -0.04 16.40
N ALA A 384 -9.00 -1.27 15.88
CA ALA A 384 -8.61 -1.53 14.48
C ALA A 384 -9.57 -0.85 13.50
N LYS A 385 -10.89 -0.93 13.74
CA LYS A 385 -11.90 -0.22 12.93
C LYS A 385 -11.73 1.30 12.98
N ASN A 386 -11.48 1.87 14.16
CA ASN A 386 -11.25 3.30 14.30
C ASN A 386 -9.96 3.75 13.58
N GLN A 387 -8.90 2.97 13.64
CA GLN A 387 -7.67 3.23 12.91
C GLN A 387 -7.88 3.11 11.39
N MET A 388 -8.65 2.11 10.94
CA MET A 388 -9.00 1.97 9.54
C MET A 388 -9.87 3.14 9.05
N LEU A 389 -10.87 3.55 9.81
CA LEU A 389 -11.70 4.71 9.50
C LEU A 389 -10.85 5.99 9.41
N ALA A 390 -9.95 6.20 10.37
CA ALA A 390 -9.05 7.35 10.34
C ALA A 390 -8.14 7.31 9.11
N ARG A 391 -7.52 6.17 8.81
CA ARG A 391 -6.71 5.98 7.61
C ARG A 391 -7.50 6.23 6.33
N PHE A 392 -8.71 5.67 6.23
CA PHE A 392 -9.61 5.86 5.10
C PHE A 392 -9.95 7.34 4.85
N ILE A 393 -10.24 8.10 5.91
CA ILE A 393 -10.51 9.54 5.79
C ILE A 393 -9.23 10.28 5.40
N LEU A 394 -8.12 10.04 6.09
CA LEU A 394 -6.85 10.72 5.85
C LEU A 394 -6.28 10.44 4.46
N SER A 395 -6.47 9.23 3.93
CA SER A 395 -6.05 8.86 2.56
C SER A 395 -6.95 9.42 1.46
N ARG A 396 -7.90 10.31 1.77
CA ARG A 396 -8.80 10.97 0.83
C ARG A 396 -8.89 12.49 1.03
N LEU A 397 -7.95 13.06 1.80
CA LEU A 397 -7.94 14.50 2.07
C LEU A 397 -7.52 15.33 0.87
N THR A 398 -6.54 14.88 0.11
CA THR A 398 -6.03 15.60 -1.06
C THR A 398 -6.65 15.08 -2.35
N VAL A 399 -6.63 15.91 -3.40
CA VAL A 399 -7.05 15.51 -4.75
C VAL A 399 -6.21 14.33 -5.28
N GLN A 400 -4.91 14.30 -4.98
CA GLN A 400 -4.02 13.21 -5.34
C GLN A 400 -4.45 11.89 -4.67
N GLN A 401 -4.63 11.88 -3.36
CA GLN A 401 -5.04 10.67 -2.63
C GLN A 401 -6.39 10.10 -3.10
N ARG A 402 -7.32 10.99 -3.49
CA ARG A 402 -8.59 10.55 -4.10
C ARG A 402 -8.37 9.98 -5.49
N ALA A 403 -7.47 10.55 -6.28
CA ALA A 403 -7.11 10.03 -7.59
C ALA A 403 -6.41 8.66 -7.48
N ASP A 404 -5.52 8.47 -6.50
CA ASP A 404 -4.87 7.19 -6.21
C ASP A 404 -5.92 6.10 -5.90
N ALA A 405 -6.86 6.39 -5.00
CA ALA A 405 -7.93 5.45 -4.66
C ALA A 405 -8.84 5.11 -5.84
N LEU A 406 -9.16 6.10 -6.69
CA LEU A 406 -9.97 5.90 -7.90
C LEU A 406 -9.21 5.09 -8.95
N GLY A 407 -7.93 5.37 -9.15
CA GLY A 407 -7.07 4.65 -10.08
C GLY A 407 -6.92 3.18 -9.69
N GLU A 408 -6.62 2.91 -8.41
CA GLU A 408 -6.55 1.54 -7.89
C GLU A 408 -7.87 0.79 -8.09
N ALA A 409 -9.00 1.40 -7.71
CA ALA A 409 -10.31 0.79 -7.90
C ALA A 409 -10.66 0.56 -9.37
N ALA A 410 -10.28 1.48 -10.27
CA ALA A 410 -10.58 1.38 -11.70
C ALA A 410 -9.70 0.36 -12.41
N VAL A 411 -8.40 0.29 -12.10
CA VAL A 411 -7.43 -0.55 -12.80
C VAL A 411 -7.34 -1.93 -12.16
N ILE A 412 -7.06 -2.01 -10.87
CA ILE A 412 -6.90 -3.27 -10.15
C ILE A 412 -8.27 -3.90 -9.82
N GLY A 413 -9.22 -3.07 -9.43
CA GLY A 413 -10.59 -3.52 -9.12
C GLY A 413 -11.51 -3.62 -10.34
N HIS A 414 -11.09 -3.14 -11.51
CA HIS A 414 -11.87 -3.05 -12.76
C HIS A 414 -13.20 -2.30 -12.60
N ASN A 415 -13.39 -1.60 -11.48
CA ASN A 415 -14.61 -0.87 -11.17
C ASN A 415 -14.31 0.33 -10.24
N PRO A 416 -14.31 1.57 -10.73
CA PRO A 416 -14.00 2.74 -9.91
C PRO A 416 -14.98 2.96 -8.75
N GLU A 417 -16.21 2.40 -8.81
CA GLU A 417 -17.20 2.50 -7.73
C GLU A 417 -16.82 1.69 -6.47
N LEU A 418 -15.81 0.82 -6.54
CA LEU A 418 -15.30 0.11 -5.36
C LEU A 418 -14.82 1.09 -4.28
N VAL A 419 -14.33 2.26 -4.66
CA VAL A 419 -13.91 3.32 -3.73
C VAL A 419 -15.00 3.69 -2.71
N ASN A 420 -16.28 3.57 -3.09
CA ASN A 420 -17.45 3.82 -2.24
C ASN A 420 -17.86 2.62 -1.39
N GLN A 421 -17.34 1.44 -1.69
CA GLN A 421 -17.76 0.17 -1.06
C GLN A 421 -16.79 -0.32 0.03
N GLU A 422 -15.55 0.15 0.04
CA GLU A 422 -14.49 -0.36 0.92
C GLU A 422 -14.79 -0.13 2.41
N LEU A 423 -15.06 1.14 2.79
CA LEU A 423 -15.28 1.48 4.19
C LEU A 423 -16.41 0.67 4.84
N PRO A 424 -17.61 0.53 4.20
CA PRO A 424 -18.65 -0.34 4.72
C PRO A 424 -18.20 -1.79 4.93
N ARG A 425 -17.36 -2.34 4.06
CA ARG A 425 -16.82 -3.70 4.19
C ARG A 425 -15.95 -3.84 5.43
N TYR A 426 -15.02 -2.91 5.68
CA TYR A 426 -14.20 -2.92 6.91
C TYR A 426 -15.05 -2.77 8.17
N LEU A 427 -15.98 -1.83 8.18
CA LEU A 427 -16.82 -1.56 9.35
C LEU A 427 -17.79 -2.71 9.64
N GLY A 428 -18.20 -3.47 8.63
CA GLY A 428 -19.06 -4.64 8.74
C GLY A 428 -18.39 -5.90 9.31
N LEU A 429 -17.05 -5.96 9.37
CA LEU A 429 -16.34 -7.14 9.88
C LEU A 429 -16.56 -7.35 11.38
N ASP A 430 -16.51 -8.60 11.80
CA ASP A 430 -16.48 -9.00 13.20
C ASP A 430 -15.20 -9.79 13.55
N ALA A 431 -15.02 -10.10 14.82
CA ALA A 431 -13.84 -10.82 15.30
C ALA A 431 -13.74 -12.25 14.74
N THR A 432 -14.87 -12.86 14.39
CA THR A 432 -14.94 -14.20 13.81
C THR A 432 -14.42 -14.20 12.39
N ALA A 433 -14.72 -13.16 11.60
CA ALA A 433 -14.19 -13.01 10.24
C ALA A 433 -12.66 -12.92 10.24
N LEU A 434 -12.07 -12.17 11.18
CA LEU A 434 -10.62 -12.06 11.32
C LEU A 434 -10.00 -13.41 11.72
N GLN A 435 -10.60 -14.11 12.67
CA GLN A 435 -10.13 -15.43 13.10
C GLN A 435 -10.21 -16.45 11.95
N THR A 436 -11.30 -16.47 11.20
CA THR A 436 -11.47 -17.36 10.04
C THR A 436 -10.40 -17.09 8.98
N ALA A 437 -10.12 -15.82 8.70
CA ALA A 437 -9.05 -15.45 7.78
C ALA A 437 -7.66 -15.87 8.30
N ALA A 438 -7.38 -15.66 9.59
CA ALA A 438 -6.14 -16.15 10.21
C ALA A 438 -5.98 -17.66 10.09
N GLN A 439 -7.02 -18.43 10.39
CA GLN A 439 -7.04 -19.89 10.28
C GLN A 439 -6.86 -20.39 8.85
N LYS A 440 -7.38 -19.65 7.87
CA LYS A 440 -7.31 -20.02 6.46
C LYS A 440 -5.94 -19.74 5.84
N TYR A 441 -5.34 -18.61 6.19
CA TYR A 441 -4.16 -18.10 5.47
C TYR A 441 -2.86 -18.18 6.26
N LEU A 442 -2.88 -17.92 7.59
CA LEU A 442 -1.67 -17.92 8.42
C LEU A 442 -1.40 -19.34 8.96
N ARG A 443 -1.15 -20.29 8.08
CA ARG A 443 -0.89 -21.71 8.41
C ARG A 443 0.54 -22.08 8.07
N ALA A 444 1.10 -23.03 8.79
CA ALA A 444 2.46 -23.51 8.58
C ALA A 444 2.71 -24.00 7.15
N ASP A 445 1.75 -24.74 6.55
CA ASP A 445 1.87 -25.24 5.16
C ASP A 445 1.80 -24.13 4.09
N ASN A 446 1.37 -22.91 4.47
CA ASN A 446 1.33 -21.72 3.61
C ASN A 446 2.46 -20.72 3.94
N ALA A 447 3.35 -21.05 4.89
CA ALA A 447 4.41 -20.18 5.35
C ALA A 447 5.68 -20.32 4.49
N THR A 448 6.27 -19.18 4.15
CA THR A 448 7.66 -19.07 3.67
C THR A 448 8.43 -18.26 4.71
N ILE A 449 9.40 -18.91 5.37
CA ILE A 449 10.14 -18.34 6.49
C ILE A 449 11.56 -17.99 6.04
N LEU A 450 11.94 -16.75 6.17
CA LEU A 450 13.28 -16.25 5.95
C LEU A 450 13.95 -15.92 7.29
N LEU A 451 14.99 -16.64 7.61
CA LEU A 451 15.87 -16.42 8.76
C LEU A 451 17.10 -15.64 8.33
N VAL A 452 17.33 -14.50 8.96
CA VAL A 452 18.46 -13.62 8.65
C VAL A 452 19.47 -13.68 9.80
N THR A 453 20.70 -14.03 9.48
CA THR A 453 21.80 -14.04 10.45
C THR A 453 22.76 -12.88 10.18
N PRO A 454 23.30 -12.23 11.22
CA PRO A 454 24.45 -11.35 11.06
C PRO A 454 25.62 -12.11 10.39
N PRO A 455 26.53 -11.42 9.70
CA PRO A 455 27.75 -12.03 9.20
C PRO A 455 28.57 -12.62 10.37
N ALA A 456 29.21 -13.75 10.12
CA ALA A 456 30.13 -14.31 11.11
C ALA A 456 31.18 -13.25 11.48
N GLU A 457 31.42 -13.05 12.80
CA GLU A 457 32.50 -12.19 13.25
C GLU A 457 33.81 -12.62 12.58
N LYS A 458 34.47 -11.69 11.88
CA LYS A 458 35.83 -11.95 11.43
C LYS A 458 36.68 -12.23 12.66
N PRO A 459 37.38 -13.35 12.75
CA PRO A 459 38.30 -13.58 13.85
C PRO A 459 39.24 -12.37 13.96
N PRO A 460 39.49 -11.89 15.17
CA PRO A 460 40.42 -10.75 15.38
C PRO A 460 41.69 -11.09 14.65
N GLY A 461 42.08 -10.24 13.70
CA GLY A 461 43.28 -10.42 12.88
C GLY A 461 44.46 -10.63 13.81
N ARG A 462 45.16 -11.76 13.62
CA ARG A 462 46.46 -12.02 14.24
C ARG A 462 47.52 -11.13 13.60
#